data_540d7f70e582526ba72aa19f051b1d26
#
_entry.id   540d7f70e582526ba72aa19f051b1d26
#
_cell.length_a   1.000
_cell.length_b   1.000
_cell.length_c   1.000
_cell.angle_alpha   90.00
_cell.angle_beta   90.00
_cell.angle_gamma   90.00
#
_symmetry.space_group_name_H-M   'P 1'
#
loop_
_entity.id
_entity.type
_entity.pdbx_description
1 polymer ?
#
loop_
_entity_poly.entity_id
_entity_poly.type
_entity_poly.pdbx_seq_one_letter_code
_entity_poly.pdbx_strand_id
1 'polypeptide(L)'
;MSETGLQVLLSTAWWGVYGDRFTTPDGWLDEQVSLKSFDVTDPENPSLASELSIEGALVTSRRTGDEIHIISRHAPNIAGLVAYPQTEEEVANNEAILAEVSDEDVLPEIRIDGELVSPLTLDGCYRLDPEHPLAVPAPGDSTITTMLTVSAN
;
A
#
# COMPACT_ATOMS: atom_id res chain seq x y z
N MET A 1 -15.54 -2.65 22.00
CA MET A 1 -14.49 -1.64 22.29
C MET A 1 -13.95 -2.02 23.65
N SER A 2 -12.65 -2.32 23.74
CA SER A 2 -12.03 -2.37 25.06
C SER A 2 -12.06 -0.93 25.62
N GLU A 3 -12.44 -0.77 26.88
CA GLU A 3 -12.52 0.56 27.52
C GLU A 3 -11.13 1.20 27.68
N THR A 4 -10.06 0.49 27.33
CA THR A 4 -8.66 0.85 27.58
C THR A 4 -7.80 0.94 26.33
N GLY A 5 -8.37 0.74 25.13
CA GLY A 5 -7.64 0.75 23.85
C GLY A 5 -8.10 1.85 22.91
N LEU A 6 -7.16 2.63 22.37
CA LEU A 6 -7.38 3.61 21.29
C LEU A 6 -6.63 3.16 20.04
N GLN A 7 -7.34 3.12 18.91
CA GLN A 7 -6.73 2.83 17.61
C GLN A 7 -6.76 4.07 16.72
N VAL A 8 -5.64 4.40 16.12
CA VAL A 8 -5.45 5.55 15.25
C VAL A 8 -4.92 5.10 13.91
N LEU A 9 -5.68 5.34 12.85
CA LEU A 9 -5.24 5.10 11.48
C LEU A 9 -4.71 6.40 10.89
N LEU A 10 -3.49 6.35 10.37
CA LEU A 10 -2.78 7.46 9.77
C LEU A 10 -2.41 7.10 8.32
N SER A 11 -2.37 8.09 7.45
CA SER A 11 -1.80 7.97 6.12
C SER A 11 -0.92 9.17 5.84
N THR A 12 0.26 8.94 5.26
CA THR A 12 1.15 10.02 4.80
C THR A 12 0.67 10.60 3.48
N ALA A 13 -0.20 9.89 2.76
CA ALA A 13 -0.80 10.38 1.53
C ALA A 13 -1.73 11.57 1.77
N TRP A 14 -1.48 12.66 1.05
CA TRP A 14 -2.34 13.83 1.12
C TRP A 14 -3.51 13.71 0.14
N TRP A 15 -4.73 13.62 0.66
CA TRP A 15 -5.98 13.45 -0.09
C TRP A 15 -6.41 14.68 -0.94
N GLY A 16 -5.61 15.70 -1.07
CA GLY A 16 -5.99 17.00 -1.61
C GLY A 16 -6.06 17.11 -3.14
N VAL A 17 -5.68 16.10 -3.91
CA VAL A 17 -5.63 16.22 -5.37
C VAL A 17 -6.30 15.03 -6.06
N TYR A 18 -7.59 15.11 -6.21
CA TYR A 18 -8.30 14.40 -7.27
C TYR A 18 -7.83 14.98 -8.61
N GLY A 19 -7.12 14.22 -9.41
CA GLY A 19 -6.65 14.62 -10.71
C GLY A 19 -5.41 13.85 -11.15
N ASP A 20 -4.37 14.56 -11.47
CA ASP A 20 -3.20 14.02 -12.17
C ASP A 20 -2.29 13.09 -11.34
N ARG A 21 -2.40 13.10 -10.01
CA ARG A 21 -1.57 12.23 -9.14
C ARG A 21 -1.95 10.75 -9.17
N PHE A 22 -3.15 10.41 -9.60
CA PHE A 22 -3.53 9.02 -9.83
C PHE A 22 -2.95 8.44 -11.13
N THR A 23 -2.39 9.27 -11.99
CA THR A 23 -1.84 8.89 -13.29
C THR A 23 -0.32 8.93 -13.35
N THR A 24 0.35 9.51 -12.34
CA THR A 24 1.81 9.58 -12.30
C THR A 24 2.36 8.78 -11.12
N PRO A 25 3.18 7.74 -11.37
CA PRO A 25 3.81 6.92 -10.32
C PRO A 25 4.60 7.75 -9.31
N ASP A 26 5.19 8.87 -9.72
CA ASP A 26 6.04 9.74 -8.89
C ASP A 26 5.32 10.36 -7.68
N GLY A 27 3.99 10.36 -7.66
CA GLY A 27 3.20 10.89 -6.54
C GLY A 27 2.88 9.89 -5.43
N TRP A 28 3.30 8.63 -5.58
CA TRP A 28 2.97 7.51 -4.68
C TRP A 28 4.19 6.93 -3.98
N LEU A 29 5.35 7.51 -4.26
CA LEU A 29 6.61 7.10 -3.68
C LEU A 29 6.62 7.44 -2.20
N ASP A 30 7.06 6.50 -1.37
CA ASP A 30 7.25 6.64 0.07
C ASP A 30 5.95 6.89 0.89
N GLU A 31 4.78 6.60 0.34
CA GLU A 31 3.53 6.69 1.09
C GLU A 31 3.33 5.48 2.00
N GLN A 32 2.81 5.74 3.19
CA GLN A 32 2.59 4.72 4.20
C GLN A 32 1.24 4.90 4.90
N VAL A 33 0.59 3.78 5.17
CA VAL A 33 -0.57 3.70 6.06
C VAL A 33 -0.12 3.06 7.36
N SER A 34 -0.38 3.71 8.51
CA SER A 34 -0.06 3.18 9.83
C SER A 34 -1.31 3.04 10.67
N LEU A 35 -1.52 1.87 11.25
CA LEU A 35 -2.52 1.62 12.30
C LEU A 35 -1.79 1.49 13.63
N LYS A 36 -1.97 2.48 14.51
CA LYS A 36 -1.36 2.52 15.85
C LYS A 36 -2.40 2.18 16.89
N SER A 37 -2.07 1.23 17.75
CA SER A 37 -2.86 0.86 18.93
C SER A 37 -2.19 1.41 20.18
N PHE A 38 -2.96 2.15 21.00
CA PHE A 38 -2.48 2.73 22.25
C PHE A 38 -3.22 2.11 23.44
N ASP A 39 -2.48 1.85 24.48
CA ASP A 39 -3.05 1.63 25.80
C ASP A 39 -3.36 2.99 26.43
N VAL A 40 -4.64 3.20 26.75
CA VAL A 40 -5.17 4.41 27.37
C VAL A 40 -5.78 4.11 28.74
N THR A 41 -5.34 3.05 29.41
CA THR A 41 -5.72 2.74 30.80
C THR A 41 -5.43 3.93 31.72
N ASP A 42 -4.30 4.63 31.47
CA ASP A 42 -4.01 5.96 32.02
C ASP A 42 -4.15 6.99 30.87
N PRO A 43 -5.28 7.74 30.80
CA PRO A 43 -5.51 8.69 29.73
C PRO A 43 -4.55 9.90 29.73
N GLU A 44 -3.90 10.18 30.86
CA GLU A 44 -2.93 11.27 30.96
C GLU A 44 -1.55 10.85 30.40
N ASN A 45 -1.30 9.54 30.31
CA ASN A 45 -0.05 8.97 29.81
C ASN A 45 -0.31 7.78 28.86
N PRO A 46 -0.89 8.02 27.67
CA PRO A 46 -1.13 6.97 26.71
C PRO A 46 0.19 6.37 26.21
N SER A 47 0.26 5.04 26.10
CA SER A 47 1.43 4.34 25.57
C SER A 47 1.12 3.58 24.28
N LEU A 48 2.07 3.61 23.33
CA LEU A 48 1.96 2.81 22.11
C LEU A 48 2.08 1.34 22.47
N ALA A 49 1.06 0.57 22.16
CA ALA A 49 1.02 -0.87 22.40
C ALA A 49 1.48 -1.67 21.18
N SER A 50 1.09 -1.25 19.97
CA SER A 50 1.53 -1.86 18.71
C SER A 50 1.37 -0.90 17.54
N GLU A 51 2.14 -1.13 16.49
CA GLU A 51 2.04 -0.42 15.21
C GLU A 51 2.07 -1.42 14.04
N LEU A 52 1.08 -1.34 13.17
CA LEU A 52 1.07 -1.97 11.87
C LEU A 52 1.32 -0.88 10.82
N SER A 53 2.24 -1.08 9.90
CA SER A 53 2.44 -0.19 8.76
C SER A 53 2.40 -0.96 7.44
N ILE A 54 1.87 -0.30 6.41
CA ILE A 54 1.73 -0.82 5.05
C ILE A 54 2.21 0.25 4.09
N GLU A 55 3.09 -0.09 3.15
CA GLU A 55 3.44 0.80 2.05
C GLU A 55 2.23 1.09 1.17
N GLY A 56 2.15 2.33 0.72
CA GLY A 56 1.12 2.84 -0.17
C GLY A 56 0.15 3.82 0.48
N ALA A 57 -0.74 4.35 -0.35
CA ALA A 57 -1.75 5.32 0.04
C ALA A 57 -3.01 4.65 0.57
N LEU A 58 -3.61 5.23 1.61
CA LEU A 58 -4.91 4.80 2.10
C LEU A 58 -6.00 5.14 1.07
N VAL A 59 -6.69 4.12 0.58
CA VAL A 59 -7.88 4.30 -0.27
C VAL A 59 -9.12 4.48 0.60
N THR A 60 -9.32 3.57 1.55
CA THR A 60 -10.44 3.60 2.49
C THR A 60 -10.19 2.65 3.67
N SER A 61 -10.92 2.87 4.74
CA SER A 61 -10.95 1.94 5.86
C SER A 61 -12.35 1.82 6.43
N ARG A 62 -12.65 0.67 7.03
CA ARG A 62 -13.93 0.43 7.71
C ARG A 62 -13.73 -0.47 8.90
N ARG A 63 -14.35 -0.10 10.01
CA ARG A 63 -14.48 -1.00 11.17
C ARG A 63 -15.82 -1.72 11.13
N THR A 64 -15.80 -3.04 11.34
CA THR A 64 -16.99 -3.88 11.44
C THR A 64 -16.84 -4.79 12.66
N GLY A 65 -17.53 -4.45 13.74
CA GLY A 65 -17.33 -5.16 15.01
C GLY A 65 -15.91 -4.97 15.53
N ASP A 66 -15.21 -6.10 15.69
CA ASP A 66 -13.83 -6.15 16.19
C ASP A 66 -12.78 -6.28 15.07
N GLU A 67 -13.18 -6.02 13.84
CA GLU A 67 -12.28 -6.03 12.68
C GLU A 67 -12.16 -4.65 12.06
N ILE A 68 -10.94 -4.29 11.66
CA ILE A 68 -10.63 -3.11 10.86
C ILE A 68 -10.17 -3.59 9.51
N HIS A 69 -10.91 -3.19 8.48
CA HIS A 69 -10.56 -3.43 7.08
C HIS A 69 -9.87 -2.18 6.54
N ILE A 70 -8.69 -2.34 5.99
CA ILE A 70 -7.87 -1.29 5.39
C ILE A 70 -7.65 -1.63 3.93
N ILE A 71 -7.94 -0.70 3.05
CA ILE A 71 -7.61 -0.81 1.62
C ILE A 71 -6.57 0.24 1.32
N SER A 72 -5.40 -0.21 0.89
CA SER A 72 -4.30 0.63 0.44
C SER A 72 -4.00 0.40 -1.04
N ARG A 73 -3.34 1.36 -1.66
CA ARG A 73 -2.84 1.27 -3.03
C ARG A 73 -1.37 1.62 -3.04
N HIS A 74 -0.57 0.71 -3.56
CA HIS A 74 0.88 0.82 -3.67
C HIS A 74 1.29 0.89 -5.14
N ALA A 75 2.23 1.78 -5.46
CA ALA A 75 2.91 1.83 -6.73
C ALA A 75 4.37 1.42 -6.51
N PRO A 76 4.84 0.31 -7.11
CA PRO A 76 6.22 -0.12 -6.94
C PRO A 76 7.20 0.95 -7.42
N ASN A 77 8.22 1.24 -6.60
CA ASN A 77 9.31 2.12 -6.97
C ASN A 77 10.54 1.29 -7.37
N ILE A 78 10.65 1.00 -8.66
CA ILE A 78 11.77 0.21 -9.18
C ILE A 78 12.90 1.16 -9.55
N ALA A 79 14.02 1.05 -8.83
CA ALA A 79 15.17 1.93 -9.02
C ALA A 79 15.71 1.91 -10.44
N GLY A 80 15.85 3.08 -11.06
CA GLY A 80 16.39 3.25 -12.41
C GLY A 80 15.38 3.02 -13.55
N LEU A 81 14.14 2.63 -13.23
CA LEU A 81 13.08 2.50 -14.23
C LEU A 81 12.64 3.88 -14.72
N VAL A 82 12.63 4.09 -16.03
CA VAL A 82 12.11 5.32 -16.65
C VAL A 82 10.64 5.11 -16.98
N ALA A 83 9.74 5.83 -16.29
CA ALA A 83 8.29 5.68 -16.42
C ALA A 83 7.79 5.97 -17.86
N TYR A 84 8.42 6.90 -18.55
CA TYR A 84 8.07 7.30 -19.92
C TYR A 84 9.32 7.32 -20.81
N PRO A 85 9.84 6.15 -21.25
CA PRO A 85 11.05 6.08 -22.05
C PRO A 85 10.82 6.77 -23.41
N GLN A 86 11.74 7.65 -23.80
CA GLN A 86 11.68 8.45 -25.03
C GLN A 86 12.68 7.95 -26.07
N THR A 87 13.63 7.12 -25.67
CA THR A 87 14.71 6.59 -26.52
C THR A 87 14.74 5.07 -26.51
N GLU A 88 15.28 4.47 -27.57
CA GLU A 88 15.48 3.01 -27.62
C GLU A 88 16.43 2.51 -26.53
N GLU A 89 17.39 3.35 -26.10
CA GLU A 89 18.31 3.04 -25.00
C GLU A 89 17.58 2.97 -23.66
N GLU A 90 16.67 3.91 -23.38
CA GLU A 90 15.85 3.89 -22.16
C GLU A 90 14.90 2.69 -22.15
N VAL A 91 14.31 2.32 -23.30
CA VAL A 91 13.49 1.12 -23.40
C VAL A 91 14.31 -0.13 -23.12
N ALA A 92 15.48 -0.28 -23.74
CA ALA A 92 16.34 -1.43 -23.52
C ALA A 92 16.83 -1.51 -22.07
N ASN A 93 17.14 -0.37 -21.44
CA ASN A 93 17.50 -0.31 -20.04
C ASN A 93 16.33 -0.75 -19.13
N ASN A 94 15.12 -0.27 -19.39
CA ASN A 94 13.93 -0.70 -18.67
C ASN A 94 13.68 -2.21 -18.78
N GLU A 95 13.83 -2.78 -19.98
CA GLU A 95 13.70 -4.22 -20.20
C GLU A 95 14.74 -5.02 -19.39
N ALA A 96 15.98 -4.54 -19.33
CA ALA A 96 17.03 -5.17 -18.53
C ALA A 96 16.72 -5.10 -17.01
N ILE A 97 16.26 -3.95 -16.52
CA ILE A 97 15.86 -3.78 -15.12
C ILE A 97 14.70 -4.72 -14.79
N LEU A 98 13.64 -4.72 -15.61
CA LEU A 98 12.44 -5.53 -15.37
C LEU A 98 12.72 -7.05 -15.44
N ALA A 99 13.75 -7.47 -16.15
CA ALA A 99 14.16 -8.88 -16.18
C ALA A 99 14.78 -9.37 -14.85
N GLU A 100 15.24 -8.45 -14.01
CA GLU A 100 15.87 -8.75 -12.71
C GLU A 100 14.97 -8.44 -11.51
N VAL A 101 13.80 -7.81 -11.73
CA VAL A 101 12.83 -7.47 -10.67
C VAL A 101 12.28 -8.74 -10.02
N SER A 102 12.33 -8.78 -8.70
CA SER A 102 11.74 -9.84 -7.88
C SER A 102 10.35 -9.45 -7.35
N ASP A 103 9.64 -10.43 -6.79
CA ASP A 103 8.35 -10.18 -6.13
C ASP A 103 8.48 -9.18 -4.97
N GLU A 104 9.61 -9.21 -4.26
CA GLU A 104 9.90 -8.32 -3.14
C GLU A 104 10.07 -6.86 -3.57
N ASP A 105 10.50 -6.63 -4.83
CA ASP A 105 10.67 -5.27 -5.36
C ASP A 105 9.33 -4.62 -5.77
N VAL A 106 8.29 -5.43 -5.97
CA VAL A 106 6.98 -4.95 -6.46
C VAL A 106 5.88 -5.00 -5.40
N LEU A 107 5.96 -5.92 -4.44
CA LEU A 107 4.94 -6.05 -3.41
C LEU A 107 5.12 -5.02 -2.30
N PRO A 108 4.01 -4.44 -1.77
CA PRO A 108 4.13 -3.49 -0.67
C PRO A 108 4.67 -4.18 0.59
N GLU A 109 5.59 -3.52 1.27
CA GLU A 109 6.05 -3.95 2.57
C GLU A 109 4.96 -3.78 3.64
N ILE A 110 4.84 -4.81 4.47
CA ILE A 110 4.00 -4.76 5.68
C ILE A 110 4.91 -4.99 6.88
N ARG A 111 4.82 -4.11 7.88
CA ARG A 111 5.62 -4.20 9.10
C ARG A 111 4.71 -4.20 10.33
N ILE A 112 5.08 -5.00 11.32
CA ILE A 112 4.45 -5.00 12.66
C ILE A 112 5.55 -4.67 13.67
N ASP A 113 5.36 -3.60 14.42
CA ASP A 113 6.31 -3.09 15.42
C ASP A 113 7.73 -2.87 14.81
N GLY A 114 7.77 -2.47 13.54
CA GLY A 114 8.99 -2.23 12.77
C GLY A 114 9.60 -3.48 12.13
N GLU A 115 9.15 -4.68 12.48
CA GLU A 115 9.61 -5.92 11.85
C GLU A 115 8.87 -6.17 10.53
N LEU A 116 9.62 -6.49 9.47
CA LEU A 116 9.05 -6.83 8.17
C LEU A 116 8.28 -8.15 8.27
N VAL A 117 6.99 -8.07 7.97
CA VAL A 117 6.12 -9.23 7.83
C VAL A 117 5.63 -9.23 6.39
N SER A 118 6.13 -10.12 5.56
CA SER A 118 5.75 -10.22 4.14
C SER A 118 4.73 -11.35 3.93
N PRO A 119 3.44 -11.15 4.25
CA PRO A 119 2.40 -12.16 4.03
C PRO A 119 1.92 -12.21 2.59
N LEU A 120 2.34 -11.23 1.76
CA LEU A 120 1.90 -11.12 0.38
C LEU A 120 2.82 -11.95 -0.53
N THR A 121 2.19 -12.66 -1.44
CA THR A 121 2.86 -13.38 -2.54
C THR A 121 2.11 -13.09 -3.82
N LEU A 122 2.79 -13.12 -4.98
CA LEU A 122 2.12 -12.94 -6.28
C LEU A 122 1.04 -14.00 -6.54
N ASP A 123 1.17 -15.19 -5.98
CA ASP A 123 0.13 -16.24 -6.05
C ASP A 123 -1.18 -15.82 -5.37
N GLY A 124 -1.13 -14.86 -4.44
CA GLY A 124 -2.30 -14.24 -3.81
C GLY A 124 -2.84 -13.02 -4.54
N CYS A 125 -2.21 -12.60 -5.63
CA CYS A 125 -2.65 -11.44 -6.42
C CYS A 125 -3.70 -11.87 -7.45
N TYR A 126 -4.75 -11.05 -7.57
CA TYR A 126 -5.82 -11.25 -8.55
C TYR A 126 -5.77 -10.13 -9.59
N ARG A 127 -5.83 -10.50 -10.85
CA ARG A 127 -5.96 -9.58 -11.97
C ARG A 127 -7.28 -9.79 -12.65
N LEU A 128 -7.95 -8.72 -13.02
CA LEU A 128 -9.15 -8.82 -13.86
C LEU A 128 -8.75 -9.36 -15.24
N ASP A 129 -9.49 -10.38 -15.72
CA ASP A 129 -9.31 -10.92 -17.05
C ASP A 129 -9.43 -9.77 -18.08
N PRO A 130 -8.44 -9.56 -18.97
CA PRO A 130 -8.50 -8.51 -19.98
C PRO A 130 -9.72 -8.59 -20.89
N GLU A 131 -10.30 -9.77 -21.06
CA GLU A 131 -11.50 -9.99 -21.87
C GLU A 131 -12.81 -9.82 -21.08
N HIS A 132 -12.70 -9.58 -19.76
CA HIS A 132 -13.88 -9.33 -18.93
C HIS A 132 -14.57 -8.03 -19.35
N PRO A 133 -15.94 -7.98 -19.48
CA PRO A 133 -16.66 -6.80 -19.92
C PRO A 133 -16.43 -5.52 -19.12
N LEU A 134 -15.97 -5.66 -17.86
CA LEU A 134 -15.62 -4.54 -16.98
C LEU A 134 -14.12 -4.20 -17.01
N ALA A 135 -13.31 -4.99 -17.73
CA ALA A 135 -11.91 -4.65 -17.93
C ALA A 135 -11.84 -3.43 -18.85
N VAL A 136 -11.56 -2.28 -18.29
CA VAL A 136 -11.16 -1.12 -19.08
C VAL A 136 -9.71 -1.36 -19.47
N PRO A 137 -9.37 -1.29 -20.78
CA PRO A 137 -7.98 -1.30 -21.21
C PRO A 137 -7.32 -0.02 -20.69
N ALA A 138 -6.87 -0.03 -19.45
CA ALA A 138 -6.06 1.05 -18.93
C ALA A 138 -4.63 0.82 -19.39
N PRO A 139 -3.97 1.80 -20.00
CA PRO A 139 -2.54 1.75 -20.24
C PRO A 139 -1.88 1.64 -18.86
N GLY A 140 -1.37 0.43 -18.54
CA GLY A 140 -0.45 0.21 -17.46
C GLY A 140 -0.84 0.79 -16.09
N ASP A 141 -1.91 0.27 -15.47
CA ASP A 141 -2.12 0.55 -14.05
C ASP A 141 -1.06 -0.25 -13.26
N SER A 142 0.05 0.41 -12.97
CA SER A 142 1.21 -0.16 -12.28
C SER A 142 1.02 -0.18 -10.76
N THR A 143 -0.23 -0.26 -10.28
CA THR A 143 -0.54 -0.21 -8.85
C THR A 143 -1.08 -1.53 -8.32
N ILE A 144 -0.71 -1.84 -7.09
CA ILE A 144 -1.21 -2.98 -6.32
C ILE A 144 -2.19 -2.47 -5.28
N THR A 145 -3.42 -2.99 -5.30
CA THR A 145 -4.41 -2.69 -4.26
C THR A 145 -4.41 -3.83 -3.26
N THR A 146 -4.10 -3.51 -2.01
CA THR A 146 -4.04 -4.46 -0.90
C THR A 146 -5.25 -4.25 0.01
N MET A 147 -5.91 -5.34 0.36
CA MET A 147 -6.93 -5.36 1.41
C MET A 147 -6.40 -6.13 2.61
N LEU A 148 -6.33 -5.46 3.75
CA LEU A 148 -5.91 -6.05 5.01
C LEU A 148 -7.05 -6.02 6.02
N THR A 149 -7.21 -7.11 6.77
CA THR A 149 -8.13 -7.19 7.91
C THR A 149 -7.33 -7.40 9.18
N VAL A 150 -7.52 -6.52 10.14
CA VAL A 150 -6.82 -6.51 11.44
C VAL A 150 -7.83 -6.67 12.57
N SER A 151 -7.53 -7.53 13.53
CA SER A 151 -8.32 -7.62 14.76
C SER A 151 -8.15 -6.34 15.59
N ALA A 152 -9.26 -5.79 16.06
CA ALA A 152 -9.29 -4.58 16.87
C ALA A 152 -9.23 -4.86 18.39
N ASN A 153 -8.87 -6.10 18.78
CA ASN A 153 -8.77 -6.54 20.18
C ASN A 153 -7.35 -6.44 20.71
#